data_3ba23d412651adeca19d8774e6ffae78
#
_entry.id   3ba23d412651adeca19d8774e6ffae78
#
_cell.length_a   1.000
_cell.length_b   1.000
_cell.length_c   1.000
_cell.angle_alpha   90.00
_cell.angle_beta   90.00
_cell.angle_gamma   90.00
#
_symmetry.space_group_name_H-M   'P 1'
#
loop_
_entity.id
_entity.type
_entity.pdbx_description
1 polymer ?
#
loop_
_entity_poly.entity_id
_entity_poly.type
_entity_poly.pdbx_seq_one_letter_code
_entity_poly.pdbx_strand_id
1 'polypeptide(L)'
;MNDVISAQDLQNEVNALPWHHQIDFGNGVYSPGNTKANVLNAQAEVYFKDIIQGKTFIDIGCWDGFNSFEAARRGASRVLATDHFAWSESCWGKRESFELGRKHLAPDIEVMDIDLWDISPDTVGEFDVALFAGVFYHLRHPFQVLEDISKIVKSTLIVETHLDALNESRPAMIFYPKAELANDDTNWWGPNVPCVVAMLKDVGFTDVEVYDHPSEANRGIFRAHR
;
A
#
# COMPACT_ATOMS: atom_id res chain seq x y z
N MET A 1 -1.54 -5.92 -35.75
CA MET A 1 -0.21 -6.32 -35.29
C MET A 1 0.10 -5.35 -34.16
N ASN A 2 0.10 -5.79 -32.89
CA ASN A 2 0.57 -4.94 -31.81
C ASN A 2 2.10 -4.88 -31.98
N ASP A 3 2.62 -3.73 -32.34
CA ASP A 3 4.06 -3.51 -32.35
C ASP A 3 4.58 -3.73 -30.93
N VAL A 4 5.40 -4.75 -30.75
CA VAL A 4 6.05 -5.04 -29.47
C VAL A 4 7.06 -3.93 -29.24
N ILE A 5 6.81 -3.08 -28.24
CA ILE A 5 7.74 -2.01 -27.86
C ILE A 5 9.12 -2.61 -27.53
N SER A 6 10.20 -1.98 -27.97
CA SER A 6 11.54 -2.42 -27.61
C SER A 6 11.83 -2.15 -26.12
N ALA A 7 12.73 -2.95 -25.50
CA ALA A 7 13.14 -2.72 -24.12
C ALA A 7 13.73 -1.31 -23.91
N GLN A 8 14.46 -0.79 -24.91
CA GLN A 8 15.03 0.54 -24.85
C GLN A 8 13.96 1.64 -24.91
N ASP A 9 12.94 1.49 -25.76
CA ASP A 9 11.85 2.46 -25.86
C ASP A 9 11.00 2.44 -24.59
N LEU A 10 10.70 1.24 -24.05
CA LEU A 10 10.00 1.12 -22.77
C LEU A 10 10.81 1.75 -21.62
N GLN A 11 12.13 1.53 -21.57
CA GLN A 11 12.97 2.17 -20.54
C GLN A 11 12.95 3.69 -20.67
N ASN A 12 12.88 4.23 -21.89
CA ASN A 12 12.77 5.68 -22.09
C ASN A 12 11.42 6.22 -21.60
N GLU A 13 10.29 5.52 -21.88
CA GLU A 13 8.96 5.88 -21.36
C GLU A 13 8.95 5.84 -19.83
N VAL A 14 9.49 4.79 -19.23
CA VAL A 14 9.58 4.61 -17.77
C VAL A 14 10.42 5.73 -17.12
N ASN A 15 11.57 6.08 -17.69
CA ASN A 15 12.44 7.12 -17.16
C ASN A 15 11.87 8.54 -17.26
N ALA A 16 10.87 8.75 -18.12
CA ALA A 16 10.22 10.04 -18.29
C ALA A 16 9.22 10.39 -17.17
N LEU A 17 8.88 9.42 -16.30
CA LEU A 17 7.87 9.55 -15.26
C LEU A 17 8.51 9.48 -13.84
N PRO A 18 7.88 10.08 -12.83
CA PRO A 18 8.30 9.94 -11.43
C PRO A 18 7.86 8.58 -10.87
N TRP A 19 8.73 7.94 -10.09
CA TRP A 19 8.45 6.65 -9.45
C TRP A 19 8.88 6.66 -7.99
N HIS A 20 8.06 6.10 -7.13
CA HIS A 20 8.41 5.79 -5.75
C HIS A 20 9.02 4.39 -5.63
N HIS A 21 8.40 3.41 -6.29
CA HIS A 21 8.82 2.02 -6.29
C HIS A 21 9.71 1.68 -7.49
N GLN A 22 10.76 0.88 -7.25
CA GLN A 22 11.55 0.28 -8.32
C GLN A 22 10.84 -0.97 -8.84
N ILE A 23 10.01 -0.80 -9.87
CA ILE A 23 9.19 -1.85 -10.47
C ILE A 23 9.97 -2.52 -11.60
N ASP A 24 9.94 -3.85 -11.65
CA ASP A 24 10.51 -4.67 -12.73
C ASP A 24 9.47 -4.85 -13.84
N PHE A 25 9.74 -4.28 -15.01
CA PHE A 25 8.92 -4.43 -16.21
C PHE A 25 9.33 -5.63 -17.09
N GLY A 26 10.33 -6.40 -16.65
CA GLY A 26 10.93 -7.47 -17.42
C GLY A 26 11.99 -7.01 -18.43
N ASN A 27 12.72 -7.97 -19.01
CA ASN A 27 13.76 -7.71 -20.00
C ASN A 27 14.84 -6.68 -19.59
N GLY A 28 15.10 -6.56 -18.28
CA GLY A 28 16.07 -5.61 -17.74
C GLY A 28 15.58 -4.17 -17.60
N VAL A 29 14.29 -3.90 -17.84
CA VAL A 29 13.66 -2.58 -17.67
C VAL A 29 13.18 -2.41 -16.25
N TYR A 30 13.62 -1.35 -15.58
CA TYR A 30 13.24 -1.01 -14.20
C TYR A 30 12.85 0.45 -14.08
N SER A 31 11.83 0.75 -13.27
CA SER A 31 11.57 2.13 -12.88
C SER A 31 12.66 2.67 -11.92
N PRO A 32 12.96 3.98 -11.96
CA PRO A 32 14.03 4.57 -11.15
C PRO A 32 13.63 4.85 -9.68
N GLY A 33 12.64 4.13 -9.15
CA GLY A 33 12.09 4.36 -7.80
C GLY A 33 13.11 4.24 -6.66
N ASN A 34 12.82 4.95 -5.57
CA ASN A 34 13.68 4.99 -4.38
C ASN A 34 13.63 3.68 -3.58
N THR A 35 12.44 3.11 -3.39
CA THR A 35 12.27 1.81 -2.72
C THR A 35 12.65 0.69 -3.68
N LYS A 36 13.69 -0.06 -3.32
CA LYS A 36 14.32 -1.02 -4.23
C LYS A 36 13.50 -2.31 -4.40
N ALA A 37 13.58 -2.90 -5.59
CA ALA A 37 12.83 -4.10 -5.96
C ALA A 37 13.02 -5.28 -4.99
N ASN A 38 14.22 -5.49 -4.43
CA ASN A 38 14.46 -6.54 -3.46
C ASN A 38 13.72 -6.31 -2.13
N VAL A 39 13.58 -5.06 -1.68
CA VAL A 39 12.81 -4.70 -0.48
C VAL A 39 11.33 -4.90 -0.74
N LEU A 40 10.83 -4.38 -1.87
CA LEU A 40 9.45 -4.52 -2.29
C LEU A 40 9.00 -5.98 -2.42
N ASN A 41 9.85 -6.81 -3.04
CA ASN A 41 9.58 -8.25 -3.16
C ASN A 41 9.53 -8.94 -1.80
N ALA A 42 10.40 -8.56 -0.85
CA ALA A 42 10.38 -9.09 0.51
C ALA A 42 9.12 -8.65 1.27
N GLN A 43 8.68 -7.39 1.11
CA GLN A 43 7.40 -6.91 1.67
C GLN A 43 6.22 -7.68 1.07
N ALA A 44 6.17 -7.82 -0.26
CA ALA A 44 5.10 -8.53 -0.95
C ALA A 44 5.01 -10.00 -0.54
N GLU A 45 6.13 -10.64 -0.21
CA GLU A 45 6.13 -11.99 0.35
C GLU A 45 5.44 -12.02 1.72
N VAL A 46 5.70 -11.04 2.59
CA VAL A 46 5.01 -10.92 3.88
C VAL A 46 3.53 -10.58 3.70
N TYR A 47 3.19 -9.67 2.77
CA TYR A 47 1.81 -9.26 2.55
C TYR A 47 0.94 -10.40 2.00
N PHE A 48 1.41 -11.13 0.99
CA PHE A 48 0.55 -11.92 0.11
C PHE A 48 0.71 -13.43 0.22
N LYS A 49 1.78 -13.93 0.85
CA LYS A 49 2.01 -15.37 0.96
C LYS A 49 0.81 -16.08 1.56
N ASP A 50 0.34 -17.09 0.87
CA ASP A 50 -0.75 -18.01 1.25
C ASP A 50 -2.14 -17.37 1.42
N ILE A 51 -2.31 -16.07 1.13
CA ILE A 51 -3.60 -15.39 1.37
C ILE A 51 -4.23 -14.73 0.14
N ILE A 52 -3.50 -14.54 -0.96
CA ILE A 52 -3.98 -13.69 -2.08
C ILE A 52 -4.58 -14.49 -3.24
N GLN A 53 -4.11 -15.71 -3.48
CA GLN A 53 -4.53 -16.51 -4.64
C GLN A 53 -6.05 -16.77 -4.66
N GLY A 54 -6.71 -16.39 -5.73
CA GLY A 54 -8.15 -16.53 -5.94
C GLY A 54 -9.02 -15.56 -5.12
N LYS A 55 -8.41 -14.62 -4.39
CA LYS A 55 -9.09 -13.64 -3.55
C LYS A 55 -9.36 -12.34 -4.28
N THR A 56 -10.39 -11.62 -3.86
CA THR A 56 -10.61 -10.23 -4.24
C THR A 56 -9.73 -9.34 -3.36
N PHE A 57 -9.06 -8.37 -3.98
CA PHE A 57 -8.05 -7.53 -3.35
C PHE A 57 -8.27 -6.04 -3.65
N ILE A 58 -8.12 -5.21 -2.63
CA ILE A 58 -8.06 -3.75 -2.77
C ILE A 58 -6.74 -3.22 -2.23
N ASP A 59 -6.09 -2.35 -3.01
CA ASP A 59 -4.87 -1.61 -2.66
C ASP A 59 -5.25 -0.16 -2.35
N ILE A 60 -5.14 0.25 -1.08
CA ILE A 60 -5.58 1.55 -0.61
C ILE A 60 -4.36 2.47 -0.45
N GLY A 61 -4.26 3.50 -1.30
CA GLY A 61 -3.07 4.33 -1.42
C GLY A 61 -1.97 3.64 -2.25
N CYS A 62 -2.33 3.15 -3.43
CA CYS A 62 -1.48 2.29 -4.26
C CYS A 62 -0.31 3.01 -4.96
N TRP A 63 -0.32 4.35 -4.99
CA TRP A 63 0.70 5.20 -5.60
C TRP A 63 0.99 4.84 -7.07
N ASP A 64 2.19 4.29 -7.37
CA ASP A 64 2.59 3.83 -8.72
C ASP A 64 2.30 2.32 -8.95
N GLY A 65 1.61 1.64 -8.01
CA GLY A 65 0.89 0.39 -8.22
C GLY A 65 1.67 -0.90 -7.98
N PHE A 66 2.90 -0.87 -7.44
CA PHE A 66 3.69 -2.09 -7.23
C PHE A 66 2.89 -3.22 -6.58
N ASN A 67 2.21 -2.96 -5.46
CA ASN A 67 1.48 -3.98 -4.72
C ASN A 67 0.25 -4.49 -5.47
N SER A 68 -0.42 -3.61 -6.21
CA SER A 68 -1.56 -3.98 -7.07
C SER A 68 -1.13 -4.95 -8.18
N PHE A 69 0.00 -4.67 -8.85
CA PHE A 69 0.54 -5.54 -9.90
C PHE A 69 1.01 -6.88 -9.32
N GLU A 70 1.63 -6.85 -8.15
CA GLU A 70 2.11 -8.04 -7.46
C GLU A 70 0.96 -8.94 -6.98
N ALA A 71 -0.14 -8.36 -6.48
CA ALA A 71 -1.34 -9.11 -6.13
C ALA A 71 -1.96 -9.80 -7.36
N ALA A 72 -2.05 -9.10 -8.49
CA ALA A 72 -2.51 -9.68 -9.76
C ALA A 72 -1.58 -10.82 -10.23
N ARG A 73 -0.27 -10.60 -10.21
CA ARG A 73 0.74 -11.62 -10.58
C ARG A 73 0.67 -12.88 -9.71
N ARG A 74 0.30 -12.73 -8.43
CA ARG A 74 0.11 -13.83 -7.48
C ARG A 74 -1.27 -14.47 -7.54
N GLY A 75 -2.10 -14.08 -8.50
CA GLY A 75 -3.37 -14.74 -8.82
C GLY A 75 -4.56 -14.27 -8.00
N ALA A 76 -4.58 -13.02 -7.56
CA ALA A 76 -5.82 -12.39 -7.10
C ALA A 76 -6.90 -12.49 -8.19
N SER A 77 -8.13 -12.81 -7.82
CA SER A 77 -9.23 -12.99 -8.78
C SER A 77 -9.83 -11.65 -9.25
N ARG A 78 -9.67 -10.61 -8.46
CA ARG A 78 -10.05 -9.22 -8.72
C ARG A 78 -9.07 -8.32 -7.98
N VAL A 79 -8.59 -7.28 -8.63
CA VAL A 79 -7.74 -6.24 -8.01
C VAL A 79 -8.36 -4.89 -8.29
N LEU A 80 -8.61 -4.09 -7.24
CA LEU A 80 -8.94 -2.68 -7.32
C LEU A 80 -7.79 -1.87 -6.72
N ALA A 81 -7.15 -1.06 -7.55
CA ALA A 81 -6.14 -0.09 -7.12
C ALA A 81 -6.79 1.27 -6.87
N THR A 82 -6.57 1.86 -5.69
CA THR A 82 -7.14 3.16 -5.33
C THR A 82 -6.06 4.11 -4.81
N ASP A 83 -6.13 5.35 -5.25
CA ASP A 83 -5.37 6.48 -4.72
C ASP A 83 -6.09 7.77 -5.08
N HIS A 84 -5.76 8.85 -4.41
CA HIS A 84 -6.14 10.21 -4.75
C HIS A 84 -4.96 11.15 -4.48
N PHE A 85 -4.39 11.04 -3.29
CA PHE A 85 -3.37 11.97 -2.82
C PHE A 85 -2.11 11.94 -3.69
N ALA A 86 -1.57 10.75 -3.98
CA ALA A 86 -0.36 10.62 -4.80
C ALA A 86 -0.63 10.91 -6.29
N TRP A 87 -1.88 10.81 -6.75
CA TRP A 87 -2.29 11.07 -8.13
C TRP A 87 -2.77 12.51 -8.37
N SER A 88 -3.08 13.25 -7.30
CA SER A 88 -3.42 14.67 -7.39
C SER A 88 -2.19 15.51 -7.69
N GLU A 89 -2.37 16.81 -7.95
CA GLU A 89 -1.28 17.76 -8.27
C GLU A 89 -0.32 18.03 -7.10
N SER A 90 -0.43 17.27 -6.00
CA SER A 90 0.26 17.50 -4.73
C SER A 90 1.74 17.11 -4.69
N CYS A 91 2.39 16.83 -5.83
CA CYS A 91 3.85 16.64 -5.98
C CYS A 91 4.46 15.29 -5.61
N TRP A 92 3.73 14.33 -5.06
CA TRP A 92 4.31 13.04 -4.63
C TRP A 92 4.48 12.05 -5.78
N GLY A 93 3.57 12.06 -6.74
CA GLY A 93 3.59 11.13 -7.86
C GLY A 93 2.77 11.64 -9.03
N LYS A 94 2.50 10.74 -9.94
CA LYS A 94 1.59 10.96 -11.06
C LYS A 94 0.87 9.68 -11.38
N ARG A 95 -0.41 9.79 -11.70
CA ARG A 95 -1.22 8.67 -12.15
C ARG A 95 -0.66 8.02 -13.42
N GLU A 96 0.04 8.79 -14.25
CA GLU A 96 0.67 8.29 -15.48
C GLU A 96 1.70 7.18 -15.21
N SER A 97 2.44 7.24 -14.08
CA SER A 97 3.36 6.17 -13.67
C SER A 97 2.60 4.87 -13.41
N PHE A 98 1.51 4.94 -12.64
CA PHE A 98 0.62 3.81 -12.39
C PHE A 98 0.03 3.25 -13.70
N GLU A 99 -0.50 4.12 -14.57
CA GLU A 99 -1.13 3.69 -15.84
C GLU A 99 -0.12 3.03 -16.80
N LEU A 100 1.13 3.51 -16.83
CA LEU A 100 2.19 2.86 -17.59
C LEU A 100 2.49 1.46 -17.02
N GLY A 101 2.64 1.34 -15.70
CA GLY A 101 2.80 0.05 -15.03
C GLY A 101 1.63 -0.91 -15.31
N ARG A 102 0.39 -0.43 -15.13
CA ARG A 102 -0.82 -1.20 -15.40
C ARG A 102 -0.88 -1.73 -16.83
N LYS A 103 -0.63 -0.87 -17.83
CA LYS A 103 -0.63 -1.21 -19.24
C LYS A 103 0.29 -2.39 -19.58
N HIS A 104 1.46 -2.46 -18.93
CA HIS A 104 2.48 -3.45 -19.25
C HIS A 104 2.48 -4.68 -18.37
N LEU A 105 2.07 -4.56 -17.10
CA LEU A 105 2.20 -5.61 -16.09
C LEU A 105 0.87 -6.27 -15.71
N ALA A 106 -0.22 -5.49 -15.67
CA ALA A 106 -1.51 -5.98 -15.19
C ALA A 106 -2.68 -5.17 -15.79
N PRO A 107 -2.94 -5.27 -17.11
CA PRO A 107 -3.91 -4.43 -17.82
C PRO A 107 -5.35 -4.61 -17.33
N ASP A 108 -5.66 -5.73 -16.70
CA ASP A 108 -7.02 -6.10 -16.29
C ASP A 108 -7.40 -5.62 -14.88
N ILE A 109 -6.47 -4.99 -14.13
CA ILE A 109 -6.82 -4.47 -12.79
C ILE A 109 -7.73 -3.25 -12.89
N GLU A 110 -8.67 -3.16 -11.97
CA GLU A 110 -9.57 -2.03 -11.82
C GLU A 110 -8.85 -0.87 -11.14
N VAL A 111 -9.24 0.35 -11.50
CA VAL A 111 -8.61 1.58 -10.99
C VAL A 111 -9.68 2.56 -10.58
N MET A 112 -9.52 3.17 -9.42
CA MET A 112 -10.43 4.21 -8.94
C MET A 112 -9.63 5.36 -8.30
N ASP A 113 -9.80 6.57 -8.83
CA ASP A 113 -9.34 7.79 -8.17
C ASP A 113 -10.40 8.16 -7.12
N ILE A 114 -10.09 7.91 -5.85
CA ILE A 114 -11.02 8.09 -4.74
C ILE A 114 -10.27 8.54 -3.50
N ASP A 115 -10.80 9.56 -2.82
CA ASP A 115 -10.27 9.97 -1.52
C ASP A 115 -10.54 8.89 -0.46
N LEU A 116 -9.63 8.73 0.45
CA LEU A 116 -9.70 7.74 1.52
C LEU A 116 -10.98 7.86 2.37
N TRP A 117 -11.47 9.09 2.54
CA TRP A 117 -12.68 9.39 3.30
C TRP A 117 -13.98 8.97 2.60
N ASP A 118 -13.92 8.70 1.29
CA ASP A 118 -15.06 8.26 0.49
C ASP A 118 -15.09 6.73 0.32
N ILE A 119 -14.10 6.01 0.87
CA ILE A 119 -14.04 4.54 0.82
C ILE A 119 -15.13 3.96 1.74
N SER A 120 -16.04 3.19 1.14
CA SER A 120 -17.14 2.54 1.83
C SER A 120 -17.63 1.33 1.03
N PRO A 121 -18.45 0.42 1.63
CA PRO A 121 -19.08 -0.66 0.88
C PRO A 121 -19.92 -0.19 -0.31
N ASP A 122 -20.51 1.00 -0.24
CA ASP A 122 -21.34 1.56 -1.30
C ASP A 122 -20.51 2.11 -2.47
N THR A 123 -19.28 2.55 -2.22
CA THR A 123 -18.41 3.14 -3.26
C THR A 123 -17.49 2.12 -3.92
N VAL A 124 -16.82 1.27 -3.14
CA VAL A 124 -15.84 0.31 -3.65
C VAL A 124 -16.30 -1.15 -3.57
N GLY A 125 -17.34 -1.43 -2.79
CA GLY A 125 -17.77 -2.79 -2.47
C GLY A 125 -16.93 -3.43 -1.37
N GLU A 126 -16.97 -4.77 -1.28
CA GLU A 126 -16.25 -5.53 -0.28
C GLU A 126 -15.19 -6.44 -0.90
N PHE A 127 -14.09 -6.65 -0.19
CA PHE A 127 -12.96 -7.45 -0.64
C PHE A 127 -12.54 -8.50 0.41
N ASP A 128 -12.00 -9.62 -0.06
CA ASP A 128 -11.46 -10.64 0.84
C ASP A 128 -10.20 -10.13 1.56
N VAL A 129 -9.34 -9.40 0.83
CA VAL A 129 -8.07 -8.86 1.33
C VAL A 129 -7.97 -7.38 0.98
N ALA A 130 -7.56 -6.56 1.95
CA ALA A 130 -7.19 -5.17 1.73
C ALA A 130 -5.75 -4.92 2.17
N LEU A 131 -5.02 -4.10 1.42
CA LEU A 131 -3.72 -3.56 1.80
C LEU A 131 -3.83 -2.07 2.08
N PHE A 132 -3.26 -1.66 3.22
CA PHE A 132 -3.17 -0.29 3.69
C PHE A 132 -1.73 -0.02 4.16
N ALA A 133 -0.83 0.17 3.18
CA ALA A 133 0.60 0.26 3.40
C ALA A 133 1.14 1.66 3.14
N GLY A 134 1.95 2.18 4.08
CA GLY A 134 2.58 3.48 3.94
C GLY A 134 1.64 4.68 4.11
N VAL A 135 0.40 4.49 4.60
CA VAL A 135 -0.63 5.54 4.64
C VAL A 135 -1.03 5.95 6.06
N PHE A 136 -1.09 5.01 6.99
CA PHE A 136 -1.63 5.21 8.34
C PHE A 136 -1.05 6.44 9.06
N TYR A 137 0.26 6.61 9.04
CA TYR A 137 0.96 7.68 9.76
C TYR A 137 0.78 9.07 9.12
N HIS A 138 0.27 9.13 7.88
CA HIS A 138 -0.09 10.38 7.19
C HIS A 138 -1.50 10.88 7.54
N LEU A 139 -2.29 10.12 8.30
CA LEU A 139 -3.68 10.47 8.58
C LEU A 139 -3.80 11.30 9.87
N ARG A 140 -4.62 12.33 9.84
CA ARG A 140 -4.95 13.08 11.06
C ARG A 140 -5.87 12.29 12.00
N HIS A 141 -6.70 11.41 11.45
CA HIS A 141 -7.68 10.60 12.18
C HIS A 141 -7.56 9.11 11.80
N PRO A 142 -6.40 8.47 12.10
CA PRO A 142 -6.11 7.12 11.60
C PRO A 142 -7.09 6.06 12.13
N PHE A 143 -7.61 6.20 13.33
CA PHE A 143 -8.55 5.23 13.89
C PHE A 143 -9.89 5.25 13.14
N GLN A 144 -10.43 6.42 12.81
CA GLN A 144 -11.65 6.55 12.03
C GLN A 144 -11.50 5.87 10.65
N VAL A 145 -10.36 6.05 10.01
CA VAL A 145 -10.10 5.42 8.72
C VAL A 145 -10.02 3.88 8.85
N LEU A 146 -9.42 3.36 9.92
CA LEU A 146 -9.45 1.92 10.17
C LEU A 146 -10.87 1.38 10.38
N GLU A 147 -11.75 2.12 11.06
CA GLU A 147 -13.16 1.76 11.19
C GLU A 147 -13.85 1.69 9.82
N ASP A 148 -13.60 2.66 8.94
CA ASP A 148 -14.21 2.69 7.61
C ASP A 148 -13.66 1.60 6.69
N ILE A 149 -12.33 1.41 6.66
CA ILE A 149 -11.68 0.31 5.93
C ILE A 149 -12.17 -1.06 6.44
N SER A 150 -12.35 -1.21 7.76
CA SER A 150 -12.80 -2.49 8.31
C SER A 150 -14.13 -2.95 7.71
N LYS A 151 -15.02 -2.03 7.32
CA LYS A 151 -16.36 -2.34 6.75
C LYS A 151 -16.29 -2.95 5.36
N ILE A 152 -15.21 -2.71 4.60
CA ILE A 152 -15.02 -3.25 3.25
C ILE A 152 -14.19 -4.54 3.22
N VAL A 153 -13.64 -4.99 4.37
CA VAL A 153 -12.77 -6.17 4.47
C VAL A 153 -13.54 -7.37 4.98
N LYS A 154 -13.58 -8.47 4.23
CA LYS A 154 -14.24 -9.71 4.61
C LYS A 154 -13.37 -10.65 5.44
N SER A 155 -12.07 -10.70 5.15
CA SER A 155 -11.16 -11.70 5.72
C SER A 155 -9.92 -11.09 6.34
N THR A 156 -9.09 -10.39 5.54
CA THR A 156 -7.76 -9.97 5.98
C THR A 156 -7.50 -8.50 5.63
N LEU A 157 -7.13 -7.71 6.64
CA LEU A 157 -6.55 -6.37 6.48
C LEU A 157 -5.05 -6.43 6.74
N ILE A 158 -4.28 -5.95 5.79
CA ILE A 158 -2.83 -5.81 5.91
C ILE A 158 -2.54 -4.32 6.13
N VAL A 159 -1.91 -3.98 7.25
CA VAL A 159 -1.47 -2.62 7.57
C VAL A 159 0.04 -2.59 7.63
N GLU A 160 0.66 -1.65 6.96
CA GLU A 160 2.08 -1.36 7.11
C GLU A 160 2.23 0.10 7.50
N THR A 161 3.00 0.39 8.56
CA THR A 161 3.13 1.75 9.08
C THR A 161 4.45 2.00 9.78
N HIS A 162 4.81 3.28 9.88
CA HIS A 162 5.86 3.76 10.78
C HIS A 162 5.49 3.44 12.24
N LEU A 163 6.49 3.08 13.04
CA LEU A 163 6.37 2.78 14.46
C LEU A 163 7.27 3.67 15.31
N ASP A 164 6.80 4.02 16.51
CA ASP A 164 7.57 4.71 17.53
C ASP A 164 7.24 4.15 18.95
N ALA A 165 7.84 4.69 19.99
CA ALA A 165 7.67 4.24 21.37
C ALA A 165 7.82 2.72 21.55
N LEU A 166 8.79 2.11 20.86
CA LEU A 166 8.96 0.65 20.77
C LEU A 166 9.21 -0.02 22.11
N ASN A 167 9.69 0.72 23.12
CA ASN A 167 9.93 0.21 24.47
C ASN A 167 8.73 0.38 25.41
N GLU A 168 7.64 1.01 24.97
CA GLU A 168 6.41 1.17 25.76
C GLU A 168 5.50 -0.06 25.53
N SER A 169 5.17 -0.75 26.63
CA SER A 169 4.35 -1.96 26.58
C SER A 169 2.84 -1.69 26.48
N ARG A 170 2.41 -0.48 26.83
CA ARG A 170 1.02 -0.05 26.71
C ARG A 170 0.75 0.48 25.30
N PRO A 171 -0.47 0.36 24.76
CA PRO A 171 -0.86 1.06 23.56
C PRO A 171 -0.54 2.55 23.64
N ALA A 172 0.32 3.05 22.76
CA ALA A 172 0.77 4.45 22.71
C ALA A 172 0.98 4.89 21.27
N MET A 173 0.75 6.17 21.01
CA MET A 173 0.97 6.78 19.70
C MET A 173 1.60 8.15 19.88
N ILE A 174 2.76 8.37 19.26
CA ILE A 174 3.52 9.62 19.33
C ILE A 174 2.99 10.56 18.23
N PHE A 175 2.74 11.81 18.61
CA PHE A 175 2.39 12.88 17.69
C PHE A 175 3.65 13.62 17.23
N TYR A 176 3.80 13.82 15.93
CA TYR A 176 4.90 14.60 15.34
C TYR A 176 4.38 15.97 14.89
N PRO A 177 4.79 17.05 15.57
CA PRO A 177 4.39 18.39 15.15
C PRO A 177 5.17 18.82 13.91
N LYS A 178 4.46 19.38 12.94
CA LYS A 178 5.05 19.91 11.69
C LYS A 178 5.81 18.82 10.93
N ALA A 179 7.07 19.08 10.59
CA ALA A 179 7.93 18.19 9.80
C ALA A 179 8.98 17.47 10.67
N GLU A 180 8.64 17.11 11.93
CA GLU A 180 9.57 16.47 12.86
C GLU A 180 9.99 15.08 12.39
N LEU A 181 9.06 14.30 11.84
CA LEU A 181 9.37 13.00 11.28
C LEU A 181 9.79 13.13 9.80
N ALA A 182 11.02 12.76 9.50
CA ALA A 182 11.59 12.68 8.16
C ALA A 182 11.55 14.00 7.34
N ASN A 183 11.43 15.17 8.00
CA ASN A 183 11.27 16.47 7.38
C ASN A 183 10.05 16.58 6.44
N ASP A 184 8.96 15.87 6.78
CA ASP A 184 7.72 15.79 6.04
C ASP A 184 6.55 16.19 6.94
N ASP A 185 5.84 17.25 6.59
CA ASP A 185 4.72 17.82 7.36
C ASP A 185 3.41 17.05 7.21
N THR A 186 3.41 16.00 6.41
CA THR A 186 2.30 15.05 6.29
C THR A 186 2.41 13.86 7.24
N ASN A 187 3.52 13.71 7.96
CA ASN A 187 3.72 12.67 8.96
C ASN A 187 3.18 13.12 10.32
N TRP A 188 2.13 12.49 10.81
CA TRP A 188 1.43 12.91 12.04
C TRP A 188 1.68 12.00 13.22
N TRP A 189 1.80 10.67 13.00
CA TRP A 189 1.73 9.70 14.07
C TRP A 189 2.74 8.56 13.94
N GLY A 190 3.29 8.15 15.09
CA GLY A 190 4.03 6.91 15.26
C GLY A 190 3.40 6.04 16.34
N PRO A 191 2.52 5.09 16.02
CA PRO A 191 2.02 4.13 16.99
C PRO A 191 3.10 3.13 17.36
N ASN A 192 2.97 2.51 18.55
CA ASN A 192 3.72 1.31 18.85
C ASN A 192 2.94 0.04 18.44
N VAL A 193 3.61 -1.11 18.44
CA VAL A 193 2.99 -2.40 18.09
C VAL A 193 1.73 -2.69 18.89
N PRO A 194 1.71 -2.54 20.24
CA PRO A 194 0.50 -2.74 21.02
C PRO A 194 -0.66 -1.82 20.62
N CYS A 195 -0.38 -0.59 20.18
CA CYS A 195 -1.41 0.35 19.74
C CYS A 195 -2.08 -0.10 18.44
N VAL A 196 -1.29 -0.47 17.41
CA VAL A 196 -1.84 -0.96 16.14
C VAL A 196 -2.65 -2.24 16.35
N VAL A 197 -2.12 -3.19 17.13
CA VAL A 197 -2.84 -4.45 17.45
C VAL A 197 -4.16 -4.16 18.18
N ALA A 198 -4.15 -3.25 19.15
CA ALA A 198 -5.38 -2.89 19.89
C ALA A 198 -6.42 -2.24 18.98
N MET A 199 -6.02 -1.29 18.11
CA MET A 199 -6.91 -0.64 17.15
C MET A 199 -7.52 -1.66 16.17
N LEU A 200 -6.70 -2.57 15.60
CA LEU A 200 -7.18 -3.60 14.69
C LEU A 200 -8.20 -4.54 15.35
N LYS A 201 -7.98 -4.90 16.62
CA LYS A 201 -8.94 -5.71 17.39
C LYS A 201 -10.23 -4.96 17.68
N ASP A 202 -10.14 -3.67 18.00
CA ASP A 202 -11.30 -2.85 18.31
C ASP A 202 -12.22 -2.64 17.09
N VAL A 203 -11.66 -2.59 15.88
CA VAL A 203 -12.43 -2.53 14.63
C VAL A 203 -12.87 -3.90 14.09
N GLY A 204 -12.71 -4.98 14.89
CA GLY A 204 -13.37 -6.27 14.69
C GLY A 204 -12.50 -7.38 14.06
N PHE A 205 -11.16 -7.23 14.04
CA PHE A 205 -10.28 -8.34 13.70
C PHE A 205 -9.91 -9.14 14.96
N THR A 206 -9.97 -10.48 14.88
CA THR A 206 -9.78 -11.34 16.05
C THR A 206 -8.36 -11.82 16.24
N ASP A 207 -7.63 -12.01 15.15
CA ASP A 207 -6.24 -12.44 15.14
C ASP A 207 -5.38 -11.42 14.40
N VAL A 208 -4.20 -11.08 14.96
CA VAL A 208 -3.28 -10.10 14.38
C VAL A 208 -1.86 -10.66 14.45
N GLU A 209 -1.34 -11.04 13.30
CA GLU A 209 0.06 -11.41 13.11
C GLU A 209 0.90 -10.15 12.92
N VAL A 210 2.05 -10.09 13.59
CA VAL A 210 2.99 -8.96 13.51
C VAL A 210 4.29 -9.42 12.89
N TYR A 211 4.76 -8.68 11.89
CA TYR A 211 6.01 -8.97 11.19
C TYR A 211 6.92 -7.74 11.22
N ASP A 212 8.22 -7.99 11.33
CA ASP A 212 9.22 -6.95 11.12
C ASP A 212 9.24 -6.50 9.65
N HIS A 213 9.45 -5.20 9.46
CA HIS A 213 9.65 -4.68 8.11
C HIS A 213 11.01 -5.12 7.55
N PRO A 214 11.11 -5.57 6.28
CA PRO A 214 12.33 -6.17 5.72
C PRO A 214 13.58 -5.29 5.72
N SER A 215 13.43 -3.97 5.82
CA SER A 215 14.57 -3.04 5.72
C SER A 215 14.60 -1.95 6.79
N GLU A 216 13.51 -1.73 7.54
CA GLU A 216 13.39 -0.61 8.46
C GLU A 216 12.87 -1.05 9.83
N ALA A 217 13.73 -0.95 10.86
CA ALA A 217 13.40 -1.38 12.21
C ALA A 217 12.30 -0.56 12.91
N ASN A 218 12.02 0.64 12.38
CA ASN A 218 10.96 1.54 12.87
C ASN A 218 9.70 1.48 12.01
N ARG A 219 9.50 0.38 11.28
CA ARG A 219 8.25 0.09 10.56
C ARG A 219 7.79 -1.32 10.90
N GLY A 220 6.50 -1.55 10.82
CA GLY A 220 5.91 -2.86 11.11
C GLY A 220 4.81 -3.22 10.13
N ILE A 221 4.64 -4.52 9.92
CA ILE A 221 3.60 -5.10 9.08
C ILE A 221 2.66 -5.92 9.96
N PHE A 222 1.37 -5.68 9.81
CA PHE A 222 0.30 -6.32 10.59
C PHE A 222 -0.67 -6.99 9.62
N ARG A 223 -0.87 -8.30 9.76
CA ARG A 223 -1.91 -9.05 9.05
C ARG A 223 -3.02 -9.35 10.05
N ALA A 224 -4.16 -8.68 9.89
CA ALA A 224 -5.30 -8.79 10.79
C ALA A 224 -6.41 -9.63 10.14
N HIS A 225 -6.87 -10.67 10.82
CA HIS A 225 -7.86 -11.64 10.33
C HIS A 225 -9.16 -11.56 11.13
N ARG A 226 -10.29 -11.82 10.44
CA ARG A 226 -11.62 -11.92 11.06
C ARG A 226 -11.91 -13.33 11.52
#